data_b212f6a5cd076225263bfdcff4e64157
#
_entry.id   b212f6a5cd076225263bfdcff4e64157
#
_cell.length_a   1.000
_cell.length_b   1.000
_cell.length_c   1.000
_cell.angle_alpha   90.00
_cell.angle_beta   90.00
_cell.angle_gamma   90.00
#
_symmetry.space_group_name_H-M   'P 1'
#
loop_
_entity.id
_entity.type
_entity.pdbx_description
1 polymer ?
#
loop_
_entity_poly.entity_id
_entity_poly.type
_entity_poly.pdbx_seq_one_letter_code
_entity_poly.pdbx_strand_id
1 'polypeptide(L)'
;MQITLTNNNLPVFPLGIVALPGSIQSLQIFEPRYIQMVKTCLSKNHGFVIVFNANNASQGDFTFSKKGSFVEIIDFNNLPNGLLGITVKSINKVIVSNICQLKDGLHIADIKAQIDPEVDDQAVLAEYPEISSILSQLIKHPKISDLPIQVDFSSADSVAYHLAGLIPLSSNEKQKLLEAFDAAQRMRILSDYIERISTT
;
A
#
# COMPACT_ATOMS: atom_id res chain seq x y z
N MET A 1 6.83 -5.63 14.23
CA MET A 1 6.93 -7.07 13.95
C MET A 1 7.65 -7.23 12.61
N GLN A 2 8.88 -7.77 12.61
CA GLN A 2 9.58 -8.02 11.34
C GLN A 2 8.88 -9.18 10.65
N ILE A 3 8.43 -8.96 9.42
CA ILE A 3 7.92 -10.05 8.58
C ILE A 3 9.08 -11.01 8.36
N THR A 4 8.94 -12.23 8.84
CA THR A 4 9.82 -13.33 8.41
C THR A 4 9.79 -13.33 6.88
N LEU A 5 10.93 -13.50 6.22
CA LEU A 5 11.10 -13.38 4.76
C LEU A 5 10.11 -14.21 3.91
N THR A 6 9.38 -15.14 4.53
CA THR A 6 8.35 -15.94 3.89
C THR A 6 7.25 -16.32 4.89
N ASN A 7 6.00 -15.96 4.62
CA ASN A 7 4.83 -16.39 5.37
C ASN A 7 3.87 -17.14 4.43
N ASN A 8 3.43 -18.32 4.85
CA ASN A 8 2.51 -19.16 4.07
C ASN A 8 1.06 -18.93 4.51
N ASN A 9 0.15 -18.98 3.52
CA ASN A 9 -1.29 -18.90 3.75
C ASN A 9 -1.79 -17.63 4.44
N LEU A 10 -1.19 -16.46 4.15
CA LEU A 10 -1.73 -15.19 4.62
C LEU A 10 -2.97 -14.79 3.82
N PRO A 11 -3.96 -14.15 4.49
CA PRO A 11 -5.12 -13.61 3.79
C PRO A 11 -4.72 -12.55 2.77
N VAL A 12 -5.39 -12.59 1.61
CA VAL A 12 -5.23 -11.62 0.53
C VAL A 12 -6.54 -10.90 0.30
N PHE A 13 -6.49 -9.59 0.29
CA PHE A 13 -7.63 -8.72 0.05
C PHE A 13 -7.45 -7.96 -1.28
N PRO A 14 -8.07 -8.42 -2.38
CA PRO A 14 -8.04 -7.70 -3.65
C PRO A 14 -8.90 -6.45 -3.58
N LEU A 15 -8.33 -5.30 -3.93
CA LEU A 15 -8.99 -4.01 -3.90
C LEU A 15 -8.69 -3.19 -5.16
N GLY A 16 -9.58 -2.26 -5.52
CA GLY A 16 -9.34 -1.28 -6.59
C GLY A 16 -8.36 -0.15 -6.21
N ILE A 17 -7.72 -0.25 -5.04
CA ILE A 17 -6.72 0.70 -4.54
C ILE A 17 -5.37 0.03 -4.33
N VAL A 18 -4.32 0.83 -4.27
CA VAL A 18 -2.96 0.40 -3.92
C VAL A 18 -2.57 1.01 -2.58
N ALA A 19 -2.23 0.17 -1.62
CA ALA A 19 -1.68 0.59 -0.34
C ALA A 19 -0.15 0.71 -0.45
N LEU A 20 0.35 1.92 -0.63
CA LEU A 20 1.81 2.15 -0.72
C LEU A 20 2.47 2.00 0.66
N PRO A 21 3.69 1.47 0.77
CA PRO A 21 4.42 1.39 2.04
C PRO A 21 4.45 2.72 2.80
N GLY A 22 4.22 2.66 4.11
CA GLY A 22 4.08 3.85 4.97
C GLY A 22 2.70 4.52 4.96
N SER A 23 1.84 4.22 3.97
CA SER A 23 0.51 4.83 3.89
C SER A 23 -0.47 4.24 4.90
N ILE A 24 -1.47 5.04 5.27
CA ILE A 24 -2.61 4.65 6.10
C ILE A 24 -3.85 4.66 5.23
N GLN A 25 -4.67 3.60 5.32
CA GLN A 25 -5.89 3.46 4.55
C GLN A 25 -7.07 3.13 5.48
N SER A 26 -8.20 3.82 5.28
CA SER A 26 -9.46 3.47 5.95
C SER A 26 -10.31 2.65 5.01
N LEU A 27 -10.75 1.50 5.47
CA LEU A 27 -11.52 0.53 4.68
C LEU A 27 -12.86 0.24 5.37
N GLN A 28 -13.92 0.10 4.57
CA GLN A 28 -15.22 -0.37 5.03
C GLN A 28 -15.39 -1.83 4.65
N ILE A 29 -15.62 -2.67 5.65
CA ILE A 29 -15.72 -4.11 5.49
C ILE A 29 -17.19 -4.53 5.64
N PHE A 30 -17.74 -5.14 4.56
CA PHE A 30 -19.14 -5.57 4.54
C PHE A 30 -19.31 -7.04 4.15
N GLU A 31 -18.36 -7.65 3.44
CA GLU A 31 -18.45 -9.06 3.07
C GLU A 31 -18.10 -9.98 4.24
N PRO A 32 -18.91 -11.03 4.53
CA PRO A 32 -18.67 -11.92 5.67
C PRO A 32 -17.26 -12.53 5.73
N ARG A 33 -16.69 -12.91 4.57
CA ARG A 33 -15.33 -13.46 4.47
C ARG A 33 -14.28 -12.49 5.00
N TYR A 34 -14.40 -11.19 4.68
CA TYR A 34 -13.44 -10.17 5.14
C TYR A 34 -13.69 -9.75 6.59
N ILE A 35 -14.95 -9.78 7.07
CA ILE A 35 -15.23 -9.60 8.50
C ILE A 35 -14.54 -10.71 9.31
N GLN A 36 -14.64 -11.96 8.85
CA GLN A 36 -13.99 -13.09 9.52
C GLN A 36 -12.47 -13.00 9.43
N MET A 37 -11.93 -12.57 8.29
CA MET A 37 -10.50 -12.27 8.12
C MET A 37 -10.00 -11.26 9.16
N VAL A 38 -10.68 -10.12 9.29
CA VAL A 38 -10.31 -9.07 10.26
C VAL A 38 -10.32 -9.61 11.69
N LYS A 39 -11.38 -10.34 12.09
CA LYS A 39 -11.45 -10.98 13.41
C LYS A 39 -10.25 -11.92 13.65
N THR A 40 -9.90 -12.72 12.66
CA THR A 40 -8.77 -13.65 12.74
C THR A 40 -7.44 -12.91 12.84
N CYS A 41 -7.24 -11.88 12.03
CA CYS A 41 -6.03 -11.06 12.06
C CYS A 41 -5.84 -10.40 13.44
N LEU A 42 -6.90 -9.79 13.99
CA LEU A 42 -6.86 -9.17 15.31
C LEU A 42 -6.60 -10.20 16.42
N SER A 43 -7.27 -11.36 16.39
CA SER A 43 -7.12 -12.39 17.44
C SER A 43 -5.73 -13.03 17.45
N LYS A 44 -5.08 -13.12 16.30
CA LYS A 44 -3.75 -13.73 16.13
C LYS A 44 -2.62 -12.70 16.08
N ASN A 45 -2.95 -11.43 16.19
CA ASN A 45 -2.01 -10.31 16.09
C ASN A 45 -1.13 -10.39 14.82
N HIS A 46 -1.77 -10.60 13.67
CA HIS A 46 -1.11 -10.57 12.37
C HIS A 46 -1.89 -9.72 11.37
N GLY A 47 -1.20 -9.28 10.30
CA GLY A 47 -1.80 -8.52 9.21
C GLY A 47 -2.31 -9.41 8.07
N PHE A 48 -2.60 -8.76 6.95
CA PHE A 48 -3.01 -9.38 5.70
C PHE A 48 -2.38 -8.63 4.53
N VAL A 49 -2.60 -9.10 3.31
CA VAL A 49 -2.05 -8.46 2.11
C VAL A 49 -3.14 -7.79 1.30
N ILE A 50 -2.92 -6.54 0.93
CA ILE A 50 -3.72 -5.84 -0.08
C ILE A 50 -3.03 -5.99 -1.43
N VAL A 51 -3.77 -6.44 -2.44
CA VAL A 51 -3.32 -6.53 -3.83
C VAL A 51 -4.23 -5.69 -4.73
N PHE A 52 -3.65 -5.04 -5.71
CA PHE A 52 -4.42 -4.26 -6.67
C PHE A 52 -5.16 -5.18 -7.65
N ASN A 53 -6.47 -4.96 -7.76
CA ASN A 53 -7.36 -5.60 -8.72
C ASN A 53 -7.99 -4.53 -9.63
N ALA A 54 -7.46 -4.38 -10.84
CA ALA A 54 -7.90 -3.36 -11.77
C ALA A 54 -9.36 -3.54 -12.25
N ASN A 55 -9.84 -4.78 -12.27
CA ASN A 55 -11.13 -5.09 -12.92
C ASN A 55 -12.31 -5.13 -11.95
N ASN A 56 -12.12 -4.96 -10.64
CA ASN A 56 -13.16 -5.22 -9.62
C ASN A 56 -13.93 -6.53 -9.88
N ALA A 57 -13.30 -7.48 -10.61
CA ALA A 57 -13.90 -8.71 -11.05
C ALA A 57 -14.24 -9.56 -9.83
N SER A 58 -15.50 -9.48 -9.42
CA SER A 58 -16.13 -10.45 -8.59
C SER A 58 -16.21 -11.75 -9.41
N GLN A 59 -15.58 -12.80 -8.89
CA GLN A 59 -15.68 -14.20 -9.29
C GLN A 59 -14.83 -14.67 -10.48
N GLY A 60 -13.81 -15.45 -10.15
CA GLY A 60 -13.23 -16.50 -11.01
C GLY A 60 -11.91 -16.19 -11.68
N ASP A 61 -11.64 -14.98 -12.10
CA ASP A 61 -10.36 -14.61 -12.69
C ASP A 61 -9.46 -13.93 -11.65
N PHE A 62 -8.41 -14.63 -11.22
CA PHE A 62 -7.36 -14.11 -10.34
C PHE A 62 -6.42 -13.16 -11.11
N THR A 63 -6.99 -12.05 -11.64
CA THR A 63 -6.23 -11.06 -12.42
C THR A 63 -5.64 -9.93 -11.59
N PHE A 64 -5.51 -10.12 -10.28
CA PHE A 64 -4.87 -9.11 -9.44
C PHE A 64 -3.33 -9.18 -9.51
N SER A 65 -2.70 -8.06 -9.22
CA SER A 65 -1.24 -7.95 -9.25
C SER A 65 -0.58 -8.96 -8.31
N LYS A 66 0.54 -9.55 -8.77
CA LYS A 66 1.39 -10.41 -7.94
C LYS A 66 2.23 -9.62 -6.92
N LYS A 67 2.30 -8.30 -7.06
CA LYS A 67 2.92 -7.41 -6.07
C LYS A 67 1.82 -6.67 -5.32
N GLY A 68 1.91 -6.68 -4.02
CA GLY A 68 1.00 -6.01 -3.12
C GLY A 68 1.71 -5.48 -1.90
N SER A 69 0.95 -5.12 -0.89
CA SER A 69 1.47 -4.60 0.36
C SER A 69 0.94 -5.38 1.55
N PHE A 70 1.84 -5.78 2.43
CA PHE A 70 1.47 -6.29 3.73
C PHE A 70 1.02 -5.13 4.60
N VAL A 71 -0.15 -5.28 5.23
CA VAL A 71 -0.75 -4.26 6.06
C VAL A 71 -1.09 -4.81 7.46
N GLU A 72 -1.02 -3.94 8.45
CA GLU A 72 -1.45 -4.20 9.83
C GLU A 72 -2.67 -3.36 10.16
N ILE A 73 -3.61 -3.94 10.90
CA ILE A 73 -4.77 -3.21 11.42
C ILE A 73 -4.33 -2.41 12.62
N ILE A 74 -4.41 -1.09 12.54
CA ILE A 74 -4.00 -0.18 13.61
C ILE A 74 -5.19 0.38 14.39
N ASP A 75 -6.41 0.34 13.81
CA ASP A 75 -7.65 0.76 14.46
C ASP A 75 -8.85 0.09 13.81
N PHE A 76 -9.97 -0.01 14.55
CA PHE A 76 -11.25 -0.50 14.04
C PHE A 76 -12.42 0.13 14.81
N ASN A 77 -13.54 0.37 14.11
CA ASN A 77 -14.72 0.96 14.69
C ASN A 77 -16.01 0.47 13.97
N ASN A 78 -17.14 0.65 14.62
CA ASN A 78 -18.44 0.48 13.98
C ASN A 78 -18.83 1.80 13.31
N LEU A 79 -19.08 1.76 12.00
CA LEU A 79 -19.53 2.90 11.25
C LEU A 79 -21.04 3.17 11.49
N PRO A 80 -21.52 4.43 11.27
CA PRO A 80 -22.94 4.78 11.46
C PRO A 80 -23.93 3.92 10.65
N ASN A 81 -23.47 3.37 9.52
CA ASN A 81 -24.25 2.47 8.65
C ASN A 81 -24.22 1.00 9.12
N GLY A 82 -23.64 0.71 10.28
CA GLY A 82 -23.52 -0.64 10.84
C GLY A 82 -22.41 -1.51 10.22
N LEU A 83 -21.61 -0.95 9.31
CA LEU A 83 -20.47 -1.65 8.73
C LEU A 83 -19.25 -1.58 9.65
N LEU A 84 -18.34 -2.55 9.50
CA LEU A 84 -17.06 -2.55 10.19
C LEU A 84 -16.10 -1.62 9.45
N GLY A 85 -15.64 -0.55 10.11
CA GLY A 85 -14.52 0.27 9.67
C GLY A 85 -13.21 -0.28 10.21
N ILE A 86 -12.18 -0.34 9.39
CA ILE A 86 -10.81 -0.61 9.83
C ILE A 86 -9.86 0.43 9.29
N THR A 87 -8.84 0.75 10.06
CA THR A 87 -7.70 1.55 9.61
C THR A 87 -6.49 0.65 9.55
N VAL A 88 -5.85 0.60 8.40
CA VAL A 88 -4.66 -0.23 8.18
C VAL A 88 -3.45 0.64 7.85
N LYS A 89 -2.29 0.23 8.33
CA LYS A 89 -0.98 0.79 7.97
C LYS A 89 -0.27 -0.19 7.03
N SER A 90 0.15 0.29 5.88
CA SER A 90 0.99 -0.48 4.96
C SER A 90 2.43 -0.51 5.47
N ILE A 91 2.99 -1.71 5.61
CA ILE A 91 4.30 -1.92 6.21
C ILE A 91 5.35 -2.14 5.12
N ASN A 92 5.17 -3.21 4.32
CA ASN A 92 6.16 -3.63 3.34
C ASN A 92 5.52 -4.01 2.02
N LYS A 93 6.29 -3.82 0.94
CA LYS A 93 6.02 -4.41 -0.37
C LYS A 93 6.25 -5.93 -0.31
N VAL A 94 5.34 -6.69 -0.93
CA VAL A 94 5.38 -8.15 -0.94
C VAL A 94 5.11 -8.73 -2.33
N ILE A 95 5.66 -9.92 -2.58
CA ILE A 95 5.32 -10.77 -3.71
C ILE A 95 4.35 -11.84 -3.23
N VAL A 96 3.28 -12.03 -3.99
CA VAL A 96 2.22 -12.99 -3.73
C VAL A 96 2.35 -14.18 -4.70
N SER A 97 2.34 -15.39 -4.18
CA SER A 97 2.43 -16.63 -4.95
C SER A 97 1.50 -17.71 -4.39
N ASN A 98 1.29 -18.79 -5.12
CA ASN A 98 0.48 -19.93 -4.69
C ASN A 98 -0.89 -19.53 -4.15
N ILE A 99 -1.57 -18.64 -4.89
CA ILE A 99 -2.87 -18.10 -4.46
C ILE A 99 -3.91 -19.19 -4.58
N CYS A 100 -4.70 -19.37 -3.54
CA CYS A 100 -5.87 -20.23 -3.56
C CYS A 100 -7.07 -19.56 -2.89
N GLN A 101 -8.25 -20.03 -3.19
CA GLN A 101 -9.49 -19.56 -2.61
C GLN A 101 -10.06 -20.60 -1.64
N LEU A 102 -10.38 -20.16 -0.44
CA LEU A 102 -11.05 -20.99 0.57
C LEU A 102 -12.54 -21.17 0.24
N LYS A 103 -13.21 -22.10 0.93
CA LYS A 103 -14.63 -22.40 0.71
C LYS A 103 -15.57 -21.22 0.94
N ASP A 104 -15.18 -20.29 1.82
CA ASP A 104 -15.91 -19.05 2.10
C ASP A 104 -15.63 -17.93 1.09
N GLY A 105 -14.77 -18.20 0.10
CA GLY A 105 -14.35 -17.26 -0.93
C GLY A 105 -13.18 -16.35 -0.54
N LEU A 106 -12.59 -16.50 0.66
CA LEU A 106 -11.41 -15.76 1.05
C LEU A 106 -10.19 -16.25 0.26
N HIS A 107 -9.39 -15.33 -0.27
CA HIS A 107 -8.11 -15.64 -0.88
C HIS A 107 -7.03 -15.74 0.19
N ILE A 108 -6.19 -16.74 0.06
CA ILE A 108 -4.95 -16.90 0.83
C ILE A 108 -3.79 -17.15 -0.13
N ALA A 109 -2.58 -16.81 0.28
CA ALA A 109 -1.39 -16.98 -0.56
C ALA A 109 -0.12 -17.11 0.26
N ASP A 110 0.92 -17.59 -0.39
CA ASP A 110 2.28 -17.51 0.11
C ASP A 110 2.85 -16.13 -0.19
N ILE A 111 3.43 -15.52 0.81
CA ILE A 111 3.90 -14.13 0.78
C ILE A 111 5.39 -14.09 1.04
N LYS A 112 6.10 -13.37 0.19
CA LYS A 112 7.53 -13.07 0.37
C LYS A 112 7.72 -11.56 0.42
N ALA A 113 8.37 -11.06 1.48
CA ALA A 113 8.78 -9.65 1.52
C ALA A 113 9.68 -9.34 0.32
N GLN A 114 9.40 -8.26 -0.38
CA GLN A 114 10.26 -7.78 -1.45
C GLN A 114 11.12 -6.64 -0.92
N ILE A 115 12.42 -6.88 -0.85
CA ILE A 115 13.42 -5.88 -0.55
C ILE A 115 13.97 -5.41 -1.90
N ASP A 116 13.88 -4.11 -2.14
CA ASP A 116 14.46 -3.51 -3.35
C ASP A 116 15.98 -3.42 -3.22
N PRO A 117 16.72 -3.37 -4.33
CA PRO A 117 18.15 -3.10 -4.30
C PRO A 117 18.44 -1.77 -3.59
N GLU A 118 19.51 -1.77 -2.80
CA GLU A 118 19.97 -0.55 -2.15
C GLU A 118 20.47 0.47 -3.18
N VAL A 119 20.16 1.73 -2.94
CA VAL A 119 20.63 2.88 -3.73
C VAL A 119 21.26 3.90 -2.78
N ASP A 120 22.01 4.83 -3.33
CA ASP A 120 22.44 6.02 -2.59
C ASP A 120 21.24 6.99 -2.48
N ASP A 121 20.49 6.89 -1.39
CA ASP A 121 19.32 7.72 -1.12
C ASP A 121 19.65 9.22 -1.23
N GLN A 122 20.83 9.65 -0.76
CA GLN A 122 21.23 11.05 -0.79
C GLN A 122 21.45 11.53 -2.23
N ALA A 123 22.08 10.73 -3.06
CA ALA A 123 22.27 11.04 -4.48
C ALA A 123 20.93 11.09 -5.22
N VAL A 124 20.05 10.11 -4.98
CA VAL A 124 18.71 10.07 -5.58
C VAL A 124 17.86 11.27 -5.16
N LEU A 125 17.85 11.62 -3.88
CA LEU A 125 17.09 12.79 -3.39
C LEU A 125 17.66 14.12 -3.93
N ALA A 126 18.96 14.21 -4.14
CA ALA A 126 19.60 15.38 -4.73
C ALA A 126 19.28 15.56 -6.22
N GLU A 127 18.98 14.48 -6.95
CA GLU A 127 18.54 14.51 -8.35
C GLU A 127 17.11 15.02 -8.51
N TYR A 128 16.24 14.83 -7.49
CA TYR A 128 14.81 15.19 -7.52
C TYR A 128 14.41 16.09 -6.33
N PRO A 129 15.04 17.25 -6.13
CA PRO A 129 14.80 18.09 -4.94
C PRO A 129 13.37 18.65 -4.87
N GLU A 130 12.71 18.82 -6.02
CA GLU A 130 11.33 19.28 -6.12
C GLU A 130 10.34 18.31 -5.45
N ILE A 131 10.57 17.00 -5.53
CA ILE A 131 9.72 15.97 -4.93
C ILE A 131 9.71 16.12 -3.40
N SER A 132 10.89 16.27 -2.80
CA SER A 132 11.03 16.51 -1.35
C SER A 132 10.40 17.84 -0.93
N SER A 133 10.56 18.89 -1.75
CA SER A 133 9.97 20.21 -1.50
C SER A 133 8.44 20.16 -1.52
N ILE A 134 7.85 19.55 -2.55
CA ILE A 134 6.39 19.39 -2.66
C ILE A 134 5.85 18.62 -1.46
N LEU A 135 6.46 17.48 -1.11
CA LEU A 135 6.03 16.69 0.05
C LEU A 135 6.10 17.51 1.35
N SER A 136 7.21 18.24 1.57
CA SER A 136 7.38 19.09 2.75
C SER A 136 6.32 20.18 2.87
N GLN A 137 5.84 20.72 1.75
CA GLN A 137 4.74 21.70 1.74
C GLN A 137 3.39 21.03 2.00
N LEU A 138 3.13 19.88 1.37
CA LEU A 138 1.85 19.16 1.52
C LEU A 138 1.61 18.69 2.94
N ILE A 139 2.61 18.16 3.64
CA ILE A 139 2.44 17.68 5.03
C ILE A 139 2.16 18.82 6.03
N LYS A 140 2.50 20.07 5.70
CA LYS A 140 2.19 21.26 6.50
C LYS A 140 0.77 21.79 6.26
N HIS A 141 0.09 21.27 5.22
CA HIS A 141 -1.25 21.72 4.90
C HIS A 141 -2.25 21.30 6.00
N PRO A 142 -3.15 22.17 6.48
CA PRO A 142 -4.06 21.88 7.60
C PRO A 142 -4.90 20.60 7.46
N LYS A 143 -5.25 20.21 6.23
CA LYS A 143 -6.00 18.97 5.98
C LYS A 143 -5.15 17.68 6.08
N ILE A 144 -3.83 17.82 6.13
CA ILE A 144 -2.89 16.70 6.13
C ILE A 144 -2.10 16.63 7.43
N SER A 145 -1.86 17.79 8.07
CA SER A 145 -1.07 17.91 9.30
C SER A 145 -1.59 17.05 10.46
N ASP A 146 -2.89 16.78 10.49
CA ASP A 146 -3.54 15.98 11.53
C ASP A 146 -3.47 14.46 11.24
N LEU A 147 -2.99 14.07 10.06
CA LEU A 147 -2.80 12.66 9.73
C LEU A 147 -1.52 12.13 10.41
N PRO A 148 -1.53 10.91 10.93
CA PRO A 148 -0.36 10.31 11.59
C PRO A 148 0.70 9.85 10.58
N ILE A 149 1.12 10.75 9.69
CA ILE A 149 2.12 10.50 8.64
C ILE A 149 3.51 10.76 9.23
N GLN A 150 4.39 9.78 9.11
CA GLN A 150 5.80 9.89 9.51
C GLN A 150 6.68 9.70 8.28
N VAL A 151 7.22 10.78 7.74
CA VAL A 151 8.10 10.77 6.57
C VAL A 151 9.54 10.75 7.02
N ASP A 152 10.30 9.79 6.54
CA ASP A 152 11.76 9.83 6.60
C ASP A 152 12.28 10.54 5.34
N PHE A 153 12.68 11.79 5.48
CA PHE A 153 13.23 12.61 4.39
C PHE A 153 14.67 12.22 4.01
N SER A 154 15.30 11.29 4.72
CA SER A 154 16.59 10.72 4.33
C SER A 154 16.47 9.50 3.43
N SER A 155 15.25 8.97 3.25
CA SER A 155 14.95 7.82 2.40
C SER A 155 14.17 8.23 1.15
N ALA A 156 14.72 7.97 -0.04
CA ALA A 156 14.07 8.22 -1.32
C ALA A 156 12.74 7.43 -1.45
N ASP A 157 12.69 6.20 -0.95
CA ASP A 157 11.49 5.39 -0.91
C ASP A 157 10.40 6.01 -0.04
N SER A 158 10.76 6.45 1.17
CA SER A 158 9.81 7.09 2.06
C SER A 158 9.23 8.35 1.44
N VAL A 159 10.07 9.20 0.86
CA VAL A 159 9.63 10.43 0.18
C VAL A 159 8.70 10.10 -0.99
N ALA A 160 9.10 9.17 -1.87
CA ALA A 160 8.32 8.81 -3.05
C ALA A 160 6.95 8.22 -2.69
N TYR A 161 6.89 7.27 -1.77
CA TYR A 161 5.63 6.63 -1.39
C TYR A 161 4.66 7.58 -0.68
N HIS A 162 5.16 8.43 0.22
CA HIS A 162 4.32 9.39 0.90
C HIS A 162 3.76 10.44 -0.06
N LEU A 163 4.60 10.99 -0.96
CA LEU A 163 4.10 11.93 -1.96
C LEU A 163 3.09 11.30 -2.88
N ALA A 164 3.36 10.09 -3.41
CA ALA A 164 2.43 9.35 -4.26
C ALA A 164 1.09 9.03 -3.57
N GLY A 165 1.09 8.91 -2.23
CA GLY A 165 -0.12 8.75 -1.44
C GLY A 165 -0.97 10.02 -1.36
N LEU A 166 -0.36 11.19 -1.42
CA LEU A 166 -1.01 12.49 -1.20
C LEU A 166 -1.45 13.21 -2.49
N ILE A 167 -0.82 12.90 -3.63
CA ILE A 167 -1.18 13.50 -4.92
C ILE A 167 -2.22 12.64 -5.67
N PRO A 168 -2.99 13.21 -6.63
CA PRO A 168 -4.08 12.53 -7.33
C PRO A 168 -3.59 11.57 -8.42
N LEU A 169 -2.84 10.54 -8.04
CA LEU A 169 -2.46 9.45 -8.93
C LEU A 169 -3.54 8.38 -8.99
N SER A 170 -3.78 7.83 -10.18
CA SER A 170 -4.62 6.65 -10.36
C SER A 170 -4.03 5.42 -9.67
N SER A 171 -4.86 4.41 -9.39
CA SER A 171 -4.38 3.14 -8.80
C SER A 171 -3.37 2.44 -9.71
N ASN A 172 -3.52 2.52 -11.04
CA ASN A 172 -2.54 1.97 -12.00
C ASN A 172 -1.17 2.66 -11.87
N GLU A 173 -1.14 3.97 -11.69
CA GLU A 173 0.11 4.73 -11.50
C GLU A 173 0.76 4.40 -10.16
N LYS A 174 -0.04 4.32 -9.08
CA LYS A 174 0.44 3.86 -7.78
C LYS A 174 0.99 2.44 -7.83
N GLN A 175 0.34 1.55 -8.60
CA GLN A 175 0.84 0.18 -8.80
C GLN A 175 2.19 0.15 -9.52
N LYS A 176 2.40 0.98 -10.55
CA LYS A 176 3.71 1.12 -11.21
C LYS A 176 4.80 1.59 -10.25
N LEU A 177 4.48 2.54 -9.35
CA LEU A 177 5.43 2.98 -8.32
C LEU A 177 5.75 1.86 -7.32
N LEU A 178 4.75 1.06 -6.91
CA LEU A 178 4.96 -0.10 -6.06
C LEU A 178 5.82 -1.17 -6.75
N GLU A 179 5.67 -1.36 -8.06
CA GLU A 179 6.38 -2.35 -8.86
C GLU A 179 7.78 -1.92 -9.32
N ALA A 180 8.14 -0.65 -9.13
CA ALA A 180 9.46 -0.14 -9.48
C ALA A 180 10.57 -1.01 -8.87
N PHE A 181 11.67 -1.13 -9.62
CA PHE A 181 12.79 -2.01 -9.27
C PHE A 181 13.52 -1.55 -8.01
N ASP A 182 13.74 -0.22 -7.90
CA ASP A 182 14.43 0.44 -6.79
C ASP A 182 13.86 1.85 -6.55
N ALA A 183 14.41 2.54 -5.57
CA ALA A 183 14.00 3.90 -5.21
C ALA A 183 14.33 4.92 -6.30
N ALA A 184 15.43 4.76 -7.04
CA ALA A 184 15.80 5.68 -8.11
C ALA A 184 14.80 5.60 -9.28
N GLN A 185 14.43 4.39 -9.70
CA GLN A 185 13.38 4.21 -10.71
C GLN A 185 12.04 4.77 -10.25
N ARG A 186 11.71 4.59 -8.96
CA ARG A 186 10.46 5.09 -8.38
C ARG A 186 10.40 6.61 -8.39
N MET A 187 11.49 7.27 -8.00
CA MET A 187 11.59 8.73 -8.02
C MET A 187 11.45 9.28 -9.44
N ARG A 188 12.12 8.67 -10.44
CA ARG A 188 11.99 9.05 -11.84
C ARG A 188 10.55 8.94 -12.33
N ILE A 189 9.88 7.79 -12.10
CA ILE A 189 8.48 7.61 -12.49
C ILE A 189 7.58 8.65 -11.82
N LEU A 190 7.83 8.97 -10.56
CA LEU A 190 7.06 9.97 -9.82
C LEU A 190 7.28 11.38 -10.35
N SER A 191 8.52 11.75 -10.71
CA SER A 191 8.82 13.02 -11.36
C SER A 191 8.08 13.19 -12.67
N ASP A 192 8.09 12.18 -13.56
CA ASP A 192 7.32 12.17 -14.81
C ASP A 192 5.81 12.40 -14.56
N TYR A 193 5.26 11.84 -13.48
CA TYR A 193 3.86 12.05 -13.14
C TYR A 193 3.56 13.46 -12.63
N ILE A 194 4.46 14.03 -11.84
CA ILE A 194 4.33 15.40 -11.31
C ILE A 194 4.39 16.41 -12.46
N GLU A 195 5.32 16.27 -13.38
CA GLU A 195 5.42 17.15 -14.56
C GLU A 195 4.12 17.12 -15.38
N ARG A 196 3.56 15.94 -15.60
CA ARG A 196 2.30 15.80 -16.31
C ARG A 196 1.13 16.48 -15.62
N ILE A 197 1.01 16.33 -14.28
CA ILE A 197 -0.06 16.96 -13.49
C ILE A 197 0.09 18.49 -13.49
N SER A 198 1.33 18.99 -13.50
CA SER A 198 1.61 20.43 -13.47
C SER A 198 1.33 21.13 -14.80
N THR A 199 1.24 20.36 -15.89
CA THR A 199 0.98 20.89 -17.25
C THR A 199 -0.49 20.80 -17.68
N THR A 200 -1.37 20.25 -16.85
CA THR A 200 -2.83 20.11 -17.07
C THR A 200 -3.61 21.13 -16.28
#